data_5426319e0bdf5169373e2f4b6aeaf562
#
_entry.id   5426319e0bdf5169373e2f4b6aeaf562
#
_cell.length_a   1.000
_cell.length_b   1.000
_cell.length_c   1.000
_cell.angle_alpha   90.00
_cell.angle_beta   90.00
_cell.angle_gamma   90.00
#
_symmetry.space_group_name_H-M   'P 1'
#
loop_
_entity.id
_entity.type
_entity.pdbx_description
1 polymer ?
#
loop_
_entity_poly.entity_id
_entity_poly.type
_entity_poly.pdbx_seq_one_letter_code
_entity_poly.pdbx_strand_id
1 'polypeptide(L)'
;MRTCWVLDHPAHVRLLAEFLRNGTTADLIVACDRPEVRSLLDQGDGRLPRRQTLWVSRPVGEKRHRKALHRLRSVQRFVKAASRDGQGSIERIVGVGAALEMLATKPRWWRRSTVRERWYITDTEVNHTAHSIARTAATDVVVPTHWRADLDGGFLESFEGRIHRLDGLHGHAHLVPHRRPSAVSSPPRVLVRRLQGGGVHDDDELVAIPADALDGLMTTAADENEYEGDPWALDREL
;
A
#
# COMPACT_ATOMS: atom_id res chain seq x y z
N MET A 1 -21.59 1.42 5.77
CA MET A 1 -20.55 2.46 5.51
C MET A 1 -19.78 2.03 4.28
N ARG A 2 -19.70 2.87 3.24
CA ARG A 2 -18.93 2.58 2.00
C ARG A 2 -17.48 3.07 2.17
N THR A 3 -16.56 2.26 1.72
CA THR A 3 -15.12 2.54 1.80
C THR A 3 -14.51 2.70 0.40
N CYS A 4 -13.56 3.61 0.26
CA CYS A 4 -12.68 3.73 -0.89
C CYS A 4 -11.29 3.20 -0.50
N TRP A 5 -10.86 2.13 -1.15
CA TRP A 5 -9.58 1.46 -0.91
C TRP A 5 -8.53 1.97 -1.90
N VAL A 6 -7.34 2.33 -1.42
CA VAL A 6 -6.23 2.80 -2.26
C VAL A 6 -5.13 1.75 -2.30
N LEU A 7 -4.87 1.22 -3.50
CA LEU A 7 -4.05 0.02 -3.73
C LEU A 7 -3.00 0.29 -4.81
N ASP A 8 -1.86 0.84 -4.44
CA ASP A 8 -0.82 1.26 -5.39
C ASP A 8 0.25 0.20 -5.67
N HIS A 9 0.29 -0.85 -4.85
CA HIS A 9 1.30 -1.90 -4.94
C HIS A 9 0.66 -3.27 -4.67
N PRO A 10 1.17 -4.39 -5.23
CA PRO A 10 0.69 -5.73 -4.92
C PRO A 10 0.63 -6.03 -3.41
N ALA A 11 1.64 -5.59 -2.65
CA ALA A 11 1.66 -5.75 -1.19
C ALA A 11 0.47 -5.06 -0.49
N HIS A 12 -0.02 -3.92 -1.02
CA HIS A 12 -1.21 -3.25 -0.47
C HIS A 12 -2.47 -4.07 -0.69
N VAL A 13 -2.60 -4.71 -1.86
CA VAL A 13 -3.73 -5.62 -2.16
C VAL A 13 -3.73 -6.78 -1.20
N ARG A 14 -2.57 -7.41 -0.96
CA ARG A 14 -2.43 -8.56 -0.06
C ARG A 14 -2.68 -8.16 1.40
N LEU A 15 -2.09 -7.06 1.86
CA LEU A 15 -2.30 -6.55 3.22
C LEU A 15 -3.78 -6.32 3.51
N LEU A 16 -4.52 -5.78 2.55
CA LEU A 16 -5.93 -5.43 2.71
C LEU A 16 -6.89 -6.50 2.18
N ALA A 17 -6.37 -7.64 1.71
CA ALA A 17 -7.15 -8.69 1.05
C ALA A 17 -8.35 -9.17 1.88
N GLU A 18 -8.16 -9.39 3.18
CA GLU A 18 -9.22 -9.86 4.05
C GLU A 18 -10.35 -8.82 4.18
N PHE A 19 -9.99 -7.55 4.32
CA PHE A 19 -10.95 -6.45 4.32
C PHE A 19 -11.66 -6.31 2.98
N LEU A 20 -10.94 -6.53 1.88
CA LEU A 20 -11.51 -6.52 0.53
C LEU A 20 -12.47 -7.71 0.32
N ARG A 21 -12.18 -8.90 0.83
CA ARG A 21 -13.09 -10.06 0.75
C ARG A 21 -14.37 -9.82 1.51
N ASN A 22 -14.27 -9.28 2.71
CA ASN A 22 -15.39 -9.06 3.62
C ASN A 22 -16.13 -7.72 3.39
N GLY A 23 -15.57 -6.84 2.57
CA GLY A 23 -16.19 -5.56 2.21
C GLY A 23 -17.36 -5.71 1.23
N THR A 24 -18.07 -4.62 1.02
CA THR A 24 -19.22 -4.60 0.11
C THR A 24 -18.79 -4.42 -1.34
N THR A 25 -19.62 -4.90 -2.30
CA THR A 25 -19.43 -4.62 -3.73
C THR A 25 -19.64 -3.14 -4.08
N ALA A 26 -20.30 -2.39 -3.19
CA ALA A 26 -20.50 -0.95 -3.31
C ALA A 26 -19.25 -0.12 -2.96
N ASP A 27 -18.23 -0.73 -2.31
CA ASP A 27 -16.95 -0.08 -2.06
C ASP A 27 -16.25 0.28 -3.37
N LEU A 28 -15.34 1.25 -3.31
CA LEU A 28 -14.56 1.69 -4.45
C LEU A 28 -13.10 1.27 -4.32
N ILE A 29 -12.43 1.20 -5.45
CA ILE A 29 -10.97 1.04 -5.50
C ILE A 29 -10.36 2.19 -6.29
N VAL A 30 -9.28 2.77 -5.75
CA VAL A 30 -8.31 3.59 -6.48
C VAL A 30 -7.03 2.79 -6.54
N ALA A 31 -6.57 2.44 -7.73
CA ALA A 31 -5.40 1.59 -7.89
C ALA A 31 -4.38 2.18 -8.86
N CYS A 32 -3.11 1.92 -8.61
CA CYS A 32 -2.08 2.21 -9.59
C CYS A 32 -2.24 1.29 -10.80
N ASP A 33 -2.18 1.86 -12.00
CA ASP A 33 -2.24 1.12 -13.25
C ASP A 33 -0.93 0.39 -13.50
N ARG A 34 -0.78 -0.77 -12.86
CA ARG A 34 0.35 -1.69 -12.96
C ARG A 34 -0.17 -3.08 -13.28
N PRO A 35 0.54 -3.86 -14.13
CA PRO A 35 0.13 -5.22 -14.48
C PRO A 35 -0.10 -6.12 -13.26
N GLU A 36 0.78 -6.06 -12.27
CA GLU A 36 0.72 -6.89 -11.08
C GLU A 36 -0.49 -6.56 -10.19
N VAL A 37 -0.82 -5.26 -10.05
CA VAL A 37 -2.02 -4.83 -9.30
C VAL A 37 -3.29 -5.20 -10.07
N ARG A 38 -3.28 -5.06 -11.40
CA ARG A 38 -4.39 -5.51 -12.26
C ARG A 38 -4.61 -7.00 -12.12
N SER A 39 -3.55 -7.80 -12.23
CA SER A 39 -3.64 -9.26 -12.09
C SER A 39 -4.28 -9.69 -10.78
N LEU A 40 -3.91 -9.05 -9.65
CA LEU A 40 -4.50 -9.35 -8.35
C LEU A 40 -5.98 -8.93 -8.23
N LEU A 41 -6.37 -7.83 -8.87
CA LEU A 41 -7.74 -7.30 -8.78
C LEU A 41 -8.69 -7.87 -9.82
N ASP A 42 -8.18 -8.18 -11.04
CA ASP A 42 -8.99 -8.61 -12.19
C ASP A 42 -9.14 -10.13 -12.27
N GLN A 43 -8.29 -10.91 -11.59
CA GLN A 43 -8.40 -12.36 -11.59
C GLN A 43 -9.75 -12.80 -11.03
N GLY A 44 -10.61 -13.27 -11.95
CA GLY A 44 -12.02 -13.58 -11.71
C GLY A 44 -12.29 -14.84 -10.89
N ASP A 45 -11.32 -15.32 -10.12
CA ASP A 45 -11.39 -16.59 -9.36
C ASP A 45 -12.23 -16.49 -8.09
N GLY A 46 -13.05 -15.45 -7.94
CA GLY A 46 -13.87 -15.25 -6.73
C GLY A 46 -13.04 -14.86 -5.49
N ARG A 47 -11.73 -14.60 -5.63
CA ARG A 47 -10.87 -14.24 -4.50
C ARG A 47 -11.16 -12.85 -3.94
N LEU A 48 -11.46 -11.89 -4.82
CA LEU A 48 -11.90 -10.55 -4.43
C LEU A 48 -13.18 -10.16 -5.19
N PRO A 49 -14.17 -9.57 -4.51
CA PRO A 49 -15.37 -9.06 -5.17
C PRO A 49 -15.03 -7.96 -6.16
N ARG A 50 -15.64 -7.99 -7.35
CA ARG A 50 -15.48 -6.92 -8.33
C ARG A 50 -16.05 -5.61 -7.79
N ARG A 51 -15.28 -4.52 -7.96
CA ARG A 51 -15.66 -3.18 -7.54
C ARG A 51 -15.36 -2.15 -8.63
N GLN A 52 -16.04 -1.03 -8.57
CA GLN A 52 -15.72 0.09 -9.42
C GLN A 52 -14.31 0.59 -9.09
N THR A 53 -13.41 0.57 -10.09
CA THR A 53 -11.99 0.87 -9.92
C THR A 53 -11.59 2.06 -10.77
N LEU A 54 -10.92 3.03 -10.14
CA LEU A 54 -10.23 4.12 -10.80
C LEU A 54 -8.74 3.76 -10.93
N TRP A 55 -8.29 3.59 -12.15
CA TRP A 55 -6.87 3.36 -12.44
C TRP A 55 -6.13 4.69 -12.60
N VAL A 56 -5.04 4.86 -11.88
CA VAL A 56 -4.25 6.10 -11.85
C VAL A 56 -2.76 5.83 -11.95
N SER A 57 -2.02 6.77 -12.51
CA SER A 57 -0.55 6.69 -12.57
C SER A 57 0.09 7.13 -11.26
N ARG A 58 1.26 6.56 -10.92
CA ARG A 58 2.08 7.05 -9.81
C ARG A 58 2.66 8.43 -10.14
N PRO A 59 2.72 9.36 -9.16
CA PRO A 59 3.31 10.69 -9.35
C PRO A 59 4.84 10.66 -9.17
N VAL A 60 5.54 9.89 -10.02
CA VAL A 60 7.01 9.72 -9.99
C VAL A 60 7.67 10.30 -11.26
N GLY A 61 8.97 10.56 -11.17
CA GLY A 61 9.80 11.04 -12.26
C GLY A 61 9.47 12.48 -12.70
N GLU A 62 9.87 12.81 -13.92
CA GLU A 62 9.56 14.12 -14.51
C GLU A 62 8.06 14.43 -14.48
N LYS A 63 7.72 15.69 -14.23
CA LYS A 63 6.32 16.16 -14.11
C LYS A 63 5.55 15.55 -12.92
N ARG A 64 6.25 15.03 -11.88
CA ARG A 64 5.62 14.45 -10.69
C ARG A 64 4.51 15.32 -10.09
N HIS A 65 4.68 16.64 -10.04
CA HIS A 65 3.66 17.56 -9.51
C HIS A 65 2.40 17.61 -10.37
N ARG A 66 2.53 17.56 -11.70
CA ARG A 66 1.37 17.51 -12.61
C ARG A 66 0.62 16.18 -12.46
N LYS A 67 1.36 15.08 -12.35
CA LYS A 67 0.78 13.75 -12.10
C LYS A 67 0.06 13.71 -10.75
N ALA A 68 0.65 14.27 -9.70
CA ALA A 68 0.03 14.37 -8.38
C ALA A 68 -1.27 15.18 -8.42
N LEU A 69 -1.27 16.35 -9.07
CA LEU A 69 -2.47 17.17 -9.22
C LEU A 69 -3.56 16.49 -10.04
N HIS A 70 -3.17 15.80 -11.14
CA HIS A 70 -4.10 15.02 -11.94
C HIS A 70 -4.74 13.90 -11.11
N ARG A 71 -3.93 13.14 -10.38
CA ARG A 71 -4.37 12.06 -9.49
C ARG A 71 -5.35 12.58 -8.43
N LEU A 72 -5.00 13.66 -7.74
CA LEU A 72 -5.84 14.31 -6.74
C LEU A 72 -7.23 14.67 -7.32
N ARG A 73 -7.25 15.35 -8.48
CA ARG A 73 -8.50 15.73 -9.16
C ARG A 73 -9.32 14.52 -9.63
N SER A 74 -8.64 13.46 -10.11
CA SER A 74 -9.30 12.23 -10.57
C SER A 74 -9.99 11.52 -9.41
N VAL A 75 -9.30 11.38 -8.28
CA VAL A 75 -9.86 10.79 -7.05
C VAL A 75 -11.06 11.60 -6.55
N GLN A 76 -10.95 12.94 -6.50
CA GLN A 76 -12.08 13.79 -6.11
C GLN A 76 -13.31 13.58 -6.99
N ARG A 77 -13.12 13.57 -8.32
CA ARG A 77 -14.23 13.35 -9.27
C ARG A 77 -14.85 11.97 -9.10
N PHE A 78 -14.02 10.95 -8.94
CA PHE A 78 -14.44 9.55 -8.78
C PHE A 78 -15.28 9.35 -7.52
N VAL A 79 -14.77 9.77 -6.36
CA VAL A 79 -15.50 9.70 -5.09
C VAL A 79 -16.80 10.53 -5.14
N LYS A 80 -16.77 11.68 -5.79
CA LYS A 80 -17.95 12.53 -5.95
C LYS A 80 -19.02 11.88 -6.85
N ALA A 81 -18.61 11.23 -7.94
CA ALA A 81 -19.52 10.52 -8.84
C ALA A 81 -20.19 9.35 -8.10
N ALA A 82 -19.40 8.55 -7.40
CA ALA A 82 -19.89 7.42 -6.62
C ALA A 82 -20.80 7.81 -5.45
N SER A 83 -20.62 9.00 -4.89
CA SER A 83 -21.54 9.50 -3.85
C SER A 83 -22.92 9.92 -4.40
N ARG A 84 -23.11 9.85 -5.73
CA ARG A 84 -24.37 10.21 -6.43
C ARG A 84 -25.02 9.04 -7.14
N ASP A 85 -24.41 7.87 -7.13
CA ASP A 85 -24.87 6.66 -7.84
C ASP A 85 -26.06 5.94 -7.16
N GLY A 86 -26.56 6.48 -6.06
CA GLY A 86 -27.68 5.89 -5.30
C GLY A 86 -27.26 4.77 -4.34
N GLN A 87 -26.01 4.35 -4.33
CA GLN A 87 -25.51 3.29 -3.43
C GLN A 87 -25.04 3.83 -2.06
N GLY A 88 -25.26 5.10 -1.78
CA GLY A 88 -24.84 5.79 -0.56
C GLY A 88 -23.47 6.48 -0.69
N SER A 89 -23.18 7.39 0.22
CA SER A 89 -21.96 8.17 0.20
C SER A 89 -20.75 7.36 0.64
N ILE A 90 -19.58 7.72 0.10
CA ILE A 90 -18.31 7.20 0.60
C ILE A 90 -17.98 7.94 1.90
N GLU A 91 -17.82 7.20 2.97
CA GLU A 91 -17.58 7.77 4.31
C GLU A 91 -16.15 7.55 4.81
N ARG A 92 -15.48 6.52 4.26
CA ARG A 92 -14.10 6.16 4.63
C ARG A 92 -13.22 6.04 3.40
N ILE A 93 -11.95 6.45 3.55
CA ILE A 93 -10.87 6.12 2.61
C ILE A 93 -9.73 5.46 3.39
N VAL A 94 -9.16 4.39 2.83
CA VAL A 94 -8.09 3.60 3.46
C VAL A 94 -7.02 3.32 2.44
N GLY A 95 -5.76 3.49 2.79
CA GLY A 95 -4.68 3.11 1.90
C GLY A 95 -3.29 3.21 2.50
N VAL A 96 -2.38 2.40 1.96
CA VAL A 96 -0.97 2.38 2.33
C VAL A 96 -0.24 3.45 1.53
N GLY A 97 0.46 4.35 2.22
CA GLY A 97 1.16 5.47 1.58
C GLY A 97 0.26 6.46 0.82
N ALA A 98 -1.04 6.42 1.02
CA ALA A 98 -2.06 7.11 0.22
C ALA A 98 -2.32 8.57 0.64
N ALA A 99 -1.27 9.33 0.92
CA ALA A 99 -1.38 10.69 1.43
C ALA A 99 -2.12 11.67 0.49
N LEU A 100 -1.95 11.53 -0.83
CA LEU A 100 -2.65 12.38 -1.82
C LEU A 100 -4.15 12.12 -1.84
N GLU A 101 -4.59 10.88 -1.68
CA GLU A 101 -6.00 10.50 -1.63
C GLU A 101 -6.67 11.00 -0.35
N MET A 102 -5.94 10.95 0.78
CA MET A 102 -6.39 11.58 2.02
C MET A 102 -6.61 13.08 1.83
N LEU A 103 -5.65 13.76 1.18
CA LEU A 103 -5.76 15.17 0.86
C LEU A 103 -6.91 15.46 -0.12
N ALA A 104 -7.07 14.63 -1.15
CA ALA A 104 -8.11 14.76 -2.16
C ALA A 104 -9.53 14.74 -1.56
N THR A 105 -9.70 14.03 -0.46
CA THR A 105 -10.99 13.84 0.21
C THR A 105 -11.18 14.69 1.47
N LYS A 106 -10.19 15.51 1.83
CA LYS A 106 -10.27 16.40 2.99
C LYS A 106 -11.35 17.48 2.80
N PRO A 107 -12.27 17.72 3.78
CA PRO A 107 -13.37 18.67 3.66
C PRO A 107 -12.96 20.11 3.31
N ARG A 108 -11.80 20.58 3.78
CA ARG A 108 -11.27 21.91 3.48
C ARG A 108 -10.98 22.13 2.00
N TRP A 109 -10.55 21.05 1.29
CA TRP A 109 -10.27 21.05 -0.14
C TRP A 109 -11.51 20.75 -0.97
N TRP A 110 -12.48 20.11 -0.35
CA TRP A 110 -13.74 19.75 -0.98
C TRP A 110 -14.90 19.99 0.01
N ARG A 111 -15.55 21.14 -0.14
CA ARG A 111 -16.62 21.60 0.78
C ARG A 111 -17.79 20.62 0.97
N ARG A 112 -17.96 19.65 0.08
CA ARG A 112 -19.05 18.66 0.13
C ARG A 112 -18.51 17.23 0.27
N SER A 113 -17.31 17.05 0.79
CA SER A 113 -16.79 15.70 1.06
C SER A 113 -17.65 15.02 2.10
N THR A 114 -18.09 13.80 1.77
CA THR A 114 -18.77 12.89 2.70
C THR A 114 -17.79 12.03 3.49
N VAL A 115 -16.52 12.01 3.07
CA VAL A 115 -15.47 11.20 3.68
C VAL A 115 -15.11 11.78 5.05
N ARG A 116 -15.49 11.04 6.09
CA ARG A 116 -15.25 11.42 7.51
C ARG A 116 -13.96 10.79 8.03
N GLU A 117 -13.65 9.57 7.61
CA GLU A 117 -12.50 8.81 8.07
C GLU A 117 -11.47 8.64 6.93
N ARG A 118 -10.24 9.02 7.20
CA ARG A 118 -9.10 8.94 6.28
C ARG A 118 -7.95 8.23 6.96
N TRP A 119 -7.84 6.91 6.66
CA TRP A 119 -6.91 5.99 7.27
C TRP A 119 -5.63 5.88 6.45
N TYR A 120 -4.57 6.47 6.94
CA TYR A 120 -3.24 6.41 6.36
C TYR A 120 -2.43 5.31 7.01
N ILE A 121 -2.12 4.26 6.27
CA ILE A 121 -1.30 3.13 6.73
C ILE A 121 0.12 3.34 6.21
N THR A 122 1.12 3.18 7.05
CA THR A 122 2.52 3.28 6.65
C THR A 122 3.42 2.41 7.53
N ASP A 123 4.47 1.84 6.94
CA ASP A 123 5.52 1.08 7.58
C ASP A 123 6.92 1.65 7.32
N THR A 124 6.97 2.83 6.70
CA THR A 124 8.21 3.49 6.25
C THR A 124 8.37 4.84 6.94
N GLU A 125 9.25 4.93 7.91
CA GLU A 125 9.48 6.12 8.74
C GLU A 125 10.01 7.30 7.94
N VAL A 126 10.88 7.03 6.96
CA VAL A 126 11.60 8.07 6.21
C VAL A 126 10.81 8.71 5.07
N ASN A 127 9.53 8.39 4.91
CA ASN A 127 8.69 8.97 3.85
C ASN A 127 8.15 10.38 4.23
N HIS A 128 9.05 11.31 4.55
CA HIS A 128 8.72 12.63 5.09
C HIS A 128 7.76 13.44 4.22
N THR A 129 7.86 13.34 2.88
CA THR A 129 6.95 14.04 1.97
C THR A 129 5.51 13.54 2.10
N ALA A 130 5.29 12.23 2.13
CA ALA A 130 3.97 11.66 2.31
C ALA A 130 3.45 11.93 3.73
N HIS A 131 4.31 11.82 4.74
CA HIS A 131 3.97 12.10 6.14
C HIS A 131 3.52 13.54 6.36
N SER A 132 4.18 14.52 5.76
CA SER A 132 3.77 15.92 5.91
C SER A 132 2.39 16.19 5.29
N ILE A 133 2.03 15.52 4.21
CA ILE A 133 0.68 15.58 3.64
C ILE A 133 -0.32 14.84 4.53
N ALA A 134 -0.01 13.62 4.93
CA ALA A 134 -0.87 12.76 5.75
C ALA A 134 -1.17 13.42 7.11
N ARG A 135 -0.17 14.06 7.75
CA ARG A 135 -0.32 14.79 9.00
C ARG A 135 -1.48 15.80 8.96
N THR A 136 -1.64 16.47 7.84
CA THR A 136 -2.72 17.46 7.68
C THR A 136 -4.02 16.89 7.15
N ALA A 137 -3.99 15.73 6.52
CA ALA A 137 -5.11 15.19 5.75
C ALA A 137 -5.76 13.96 6.38
N ALA A 138 -5.00 13.08 7.00
CA ALA A 138 -5.52 11.88 7.64
C ALA A 138 -6.30 12.19 8.93
N THR A 139 -7.20 11.32 9.32
CA THR A 139 -7.87 11.29 10.63
C THR A 139 -7.31 10.20 11.50
N ASP A 140 -6.78 9.17 10.87
CA ASP A 140 -6.24 7.98 11.49
C ASP A 140 -4.94 7.59 10.81
N VAL A 141 -3.95 7.21 11.61
CA VAL A 141 -2.67 6.67 11.15
C VAL A 141 -2.47 5.29 11.73
N VAL A 142 -2.05 4.34 10.90
CA VAL A 142 -1.69 2.99 11.31
C VAL A 142 -0.21 2.78 11.03
N VAL A 143 0.54 2.45 12.07
CA VAL A 143 1.99 2.17 12.01
C VAL A 143 2.32 0.89 12.78
N PRO A 144 3.46 0.24 12.49
CA PRO A 144 3.94 -0.89 13.30
C PRO A 144 4.20 -0.50 14.75
N THR A 145 4.10 -1.45 15.69
CA THR A 145 4.44 -1.22 17.10
C THR A 145 5.88 -0.79 17.32
N HIS A 146 6.81 -1.32 16.48
CA HIS A 146 8.24 -1.02 16.53
C HIS A 146 8.66 0.16 15.64
N TRP A 147 7.73 1.09 15.38
CA TRP A 147 8.01 2.32 14.65
C TRP A 147 9.14 3.14 15.28
N ARG A 148 10.08 3.55 14.45
CA ARG A 148 11.25 4.35 14.83
C ARG A 148 10.90 5.84 14.74
N ALA A 149 10.43 6.42 15.86
CA ALA A 149 10.04 7.83 15.92
C ALA A 149 11.22 8.79 15.71
N ASP A 150 12.45 8.33 15.96
CA ASP A 150 13.69 9.08 15.69
C ASP A 150 13.96 9.28 14.18
N LEU A 151 13.35 8.45 13.32
CA LEU A 151 13.50 8.51 11.87
C LEU A 151 12.32 9.18 11.16
N ASP A 152 11.20 9.42 11.82
CA ASP A 152 9.96 9.88 11.18
C ASP A 152 9.84 11.40 11.00
N GLY A 153 10.87 12.15 11.39
CA GLY A 153 10.90 13.61 11.29
C GLY A 153 9.80 14.30 12.13
N GLY A 154 9.43 13.71 13.26
CA GLY A 154 8.40 14.23 14.16
C GLY A 154 6.96 14.03 13.64
N PHE A 155 6.78 13.08 12.73
CA PHE A 155 5.47 12.81 12.12
C PHE A 155 4.41 12.42 13.16
N LEU A 156 4.68 11.39 13.96
CA LEU A 156 3.71 10.91 14.93
C LEU A 156 3.54 11.88 16.10
N GLU A 157 4.61 12.55 16.52
CA GLU A 157 4.55 13.53 17.61
C GLU A 157 3.61 14.71 17.27
N SER A 158 3.64 15.15 16.01
CA SER A 158 2.84 16.27 15.52
C SER A 158 1.49 15.87 14.89
N PHE A 159 1.13 14.59 14.94
CA PHE A 159 -0.13 14.11 14.38
C PHE A 159 -1.29 14.30 15.38
N GLU A 160 -2.28 15.09 15.00
CA GLU A 160 -3.42 15.43 15.86
C GLU A 160 -4.57 14.41 15.82
N GLY A 161 -4.52 13.43 14.91
CA GLY A 161 -5.54 12.40 14.77
C GLY A 161 -5.31 11.17 15.66
N ARG A 162 -5.98 10.07 15.33
CA ARG A 162 -5.83 8.82 16.07
C ARG A 162 -4.66 8.01 15.53
N ILE A 163 -3.81 7.50 16.42
CA ILE A 163 -2.69 6.63 16.10
C ILE A 163 -3.04 5.20 16.52
N HIS A 164 -2.97 4.28 15.57
CA HIS A 164 -3.18 2.85 15.78
C HIS A 164 -1.85 2.12 15.58
N ARG A 165 -1.57 1.18 16.47
CA ARG A 165 -0.37 0.33 16.41
C ARG A 165 -0.75 -1.03 15.86
N LEU A 166 -0.07 -1.45 14.77
CA LEU A 166 -0.17 -2.79 14.23
C LEU A 166 0.92 -3.66 14.86
N ASP A 167 0.52 -4.77 15.44
CA ASP A 167 1.48 -5.73 15.97
C ASP A 167 2.10 -6.54 14.82
N GLY A 168 3.38 -6.28 14.57
CA GLY A 168 4.14 -6.85 13.47
C GLY A 168 4.33 -5.91 12.27
N LEU A 169 4.90 -6.45 11.21
CA LEU A 169 5.11 -5.79 9.91
C LEU A 169 3.91 -6.03 8.98
N HIS A 170 3.77 -5.21 7.94
CA HIS A 170 2.74 -5.40 6.93
C HIS A 170 2.79 -6.80 6.28
N GLY A 171 3.99 -7.35 6.06
CA GLY A 171 4.17 -8.71 5.54
C GLY A 171 3.54 -9.79 6.42
N HIS A 172 3.53 -9.61 7.73
CA HIS A 172 2.94 -10.58 8.66
C HIS A 172 1.44 -10.77 8.44
N ALA A 173 0.72 -9.75 7.96
CA ALA A 173 -0.72 -9.84 7.74
C ALA A 173 -1.12 -10.92 6.73
N HIS A 174 -0.23 -11.24 5.77
CA HIS A 174 -0.49 -12.29 4.77
C HIS A 174 0.44 -13.50 4.86
N LEU A 175 1.62 -13.39 5.48
CA LEU A 175 2.56 -14.50 5.61
C LEU A 175 2.27 -15.39 6.84
N VAL A 176 1.88 -14.80 7.96
CA VAL A 176 1.63 -15.56 9.21
C VAL A 176 0.60 -16.69 9.05
N PRO A 177 -0.54 -16.51 8.33
CA PRO A 177 -1.49 -17.60 8.12
C PRO A 177 -0.91 -18.79 7.33
N HIS A 178 0.17 -18.58 6.60
CA HIS A 178 0.83 -19.60 5.78
C HIS A 178 2.11 -20.15 6.41
N ARG A 179 2.47 -19.64 7.60
CA ARG A 179 3.68 -20.10 8.30
C ARG A 179 3.58 -21.60 8.60
N ARG A 180 4.45 -22.37 7.97
CA ARG A 180 4.66 -23.78 8.30
C ARG A 180 5.84 -23.88 9.24
N PRO A 181 5.77 -24.65 10.34
CA PRO A 181 6.96 -25.01 11.07
C PRO A 181 7.81 -25.87 10.12
N SER A 182 8.86 -25.29 9.54
CA SER A 182 9.82 -26.03 8.76
C SER A 182 11.01 -26.37 9.64
N ALA A 183 11.51 -27.59 9.52
CA ALA A 183 12.85 -27.90 10.01
C ALA A 183 13.83 -26.97 9.30
N VAL A 184 14.68 -26.30 10.08
CA VAL A 184 15.73 -25.45 9.52
C VAL A 184 16.56 -26.33 8.58
N SER A 185 16.60 -25.95 7.29
CA SER A 185 17.43 -26.68 6.32
C SER A 185 18.91 -26.49 6.69
N SER A 186 19.71 -27.56 6.56
CA SER A 186 21.16 -27.46 6.73
C SER A 186 21.83 -27.81 5.39
N PRO A 187 22.53 -26.89 4.74
CA PRO A 187 22.74 -25.48 5.09
C PRO A 187 21.45 -24.62 5.00
N PRO A 188 21.39 -23.50 5.72
CA PRO A 188 20.22 -22.61 5.66
C PRO A 188 20.04 -22.04 4.25
N ARG A 189 18.78 -21.96 3.80
CA ARG A 189 18.42 -21.30 2.54
C ARG A 189 18.22 -19.82 2.77
N VAL A 190 18.80 -18.99 1.92
CA VAL A 190 18.66 -17.54 1.95
C VAL A 190 18.07 -17.07 0.62
N LEU A 191 16.93 -16.42 0.69
CA LEU A 191 16.37 -15.73 -0.47
C LEU A 191 17.06 -14.37 -0.63
N VAL A 192 17.79 -14.18 -1.70
CA VAL A 192 18.43 -12.91 -2.05
C VAL A 192 17.56 -12.22 -3.10
N ARG A 193 16.92 -11.11 -2.71
CA ARG A 193 16.14 -10.28 -3.61
C ARG A 193 17.00 -9.16 -4.16
N ARG A 194 17.13 -9.08 -5.47
CA ARG A 194 17.80 -7.95 -6.13
C ARG A 194 16.88 -6.74 -6.13
N LEU A 195 17.39 -5.60 -5.70
CA LEU A 195 16.73 -4.32 -5.87
C LEU A 195 16.89 -3.87 -7.31
N GLN A 196 15.78 -3.54 -7.96
CA GLN A 196 15.81 -3.07 -9.37
C GLN A 196 16.08 -1.56 -9.49
N GLY A 197 16.16 -0.86 -8.38
CA GLY A 197 16.27 0.60 -8.34
C GLY A 197 14.97 1.31 -8.74
N GLY A 198 14.98 2.64 -8.72
CA GLY A 198 13.82 3.47 -9.13
C GLY A 198 12.67 3.55 -8.13
N GLY A 199 12.82 3.02 -6.94
CA GLY A 199 11.94 3.28 -5.82
C GLY A 199 12.09 4.72 -5.30
N VAL A 200 11.07 5.25 -4.64
CA VAL A 200 11.12 6.63 -4.07
C VAL A 200 12.18 6.76 -2.97
N HIS A 201 12.64 5.63 -2.44
CA HIS A 201 13.60 5.53 -1.34
C HIS A 201 14.92 4.86 -1.74
N ASP A 202 15.10 4.55 -3.04
CA ASP A 202 16.36 4.00 -3.51
C ASP A 202 17.36 5.15 -3.57
N ASP A 203 18.32 5.13 -2.64
CA ASP A 203 19.50 5.97 -2.71
C ASP A 203 20.43 5.41 -3.80
N ASP A 204 21.10 6.28 -4.54
CA ASP A 204 22.07 5.89 -5.57
C ASP A 204 23.28 5.13 -4.99
N GLU A 205 23.42 5.08 -3.66
CA GLU A 205 24.42 4.35 -2.89
C GLU A 205 23.91 3.04 -2.29
N LEU A 206 23.06 2.30 -3.00
CA LEU A 206 22.68 0.96 -2.57
C LEU A 206 23.91 0.05 -2.46
N VAL A 207 24.35 -0.18 -1.24
CA VAL A 207 25.44 -1.11 -0.94
C VAL A 207 24.98 -2.51 -1.30
N ALA A 208 25.52 -3.03 -2.39
CA ALA A 208 25.33 -4.44 -2.75
C ALA A 208 25.83 -5.30 -1.57
N ILE A 209 25.08 -6.34 -1.21
CA ILE A 209 25.56 -7.34 -0.25
C ILE A 209 26.88 -7.89 -0.80
N PRO A 210 28.00 -7.80 -0.05
CA PRO A 210 29.26 -8.32 -0.50
C PRO A 210 29.12 -9.81 -0.85
N ALA A 211 29.73 -10.24 -1.98
CA ALA A 211 29.61 -11.61 -2.44
C ALA A 211 30.10 -12.62 -1.39
N ASP A 212 31.13 -12.28 -0.65
CA ASP A 212 31.71 -13.08 0.45
C ASP A 212 30.79 -13.23 1.65
N ALA A 213 29.88 -12.28 1.88
CA ALA A 213 28.88 -12.37 2.93
C ALA A 213 27.83 -13.49 2.69
N LEU A 214 27.75 -13.99 1.45
CA LEU A 214 26.85 -15.07 1.05
C LEU A 214 27.57 -16.41 0.88
N ASP A 215 28.89 -16.44 1.09
CA ASP A 215 29.68 -17.66 0.99
C ASP A 215 29.22 -18.72 2.00
N GLY A 216 29.02 -19.93 1.52
CA GLY A 216 28.55 -21.07 2.32
C GLY A 216 27.04 -21.09 2.57
N LEU A 217 26.27 -20.13 2.05
CA LEU A 217 24.82 -20.14 2.11
C LEU A 217 24.22 -20.66 0.79
N MET A 218 23.16 -21.45 0.86
CA MET A 218 22.34 -21.73 -0.31
C MET A 218 21.50 -20.51 -0.62
N THR A 219 21.85 -19.80 -1.71
CA THR A 219 21.12 -18.60 -2.14
C THR A 219 20.20 -18.93 -3.30
N THR A 220 19.00 -18.42 -3.24
CA THR A 220 18.08 -18.36 -4.39
C THR A 220 17.90 -16.91 -4.77
N ALA A 221 18.29 -16.51 -5.96
CA ALA A 221 18.04 -15.18 -6.49
C ALA A 221 16.67 -15.16 -7.17
N ALA A 222 15.85 -14.18 -6.84
CA ALA A 222 14.58 -13.93 -7.49
C ALA A 222 14.50 -12.47 -7.94
N ASP A 223 14.17 -12.24 -9.19
CA ASP A 223 13.83 -10.93 -9.71
C ASP A 223 12.34 -10.67 -9.52
N GLU A 224 12.00 -9.48 -9.05
CA GLU A 224 10.64 -9.10 -8.66
C GLU A 224 9.61 -9.19 -9.79
N ASN A 225 10.06 -9.18 -11.06
CA ASN A 225 9.21 -9.11 -12.25
C ASN A 225 9.19 -10.40 -13.08
N GLU A 226 9.89 -11.47 -12.68
CA GLU A 226 10.00 -12.71 -13.46
C GLU A 226 8.99 -13.79 -13.06
N TYR A 227 8.02 -13.46 -12.20
CA TYR A 227 7.03 -14.44 -11.79
C TYR A 227 5.90 -14.57 -12.82
N GLU A 228 5.89 -15.65 -13.58
CA GLU A 228 4.87 -16.00 -14.59
C GLU A 228 3.73 -16.88 -14.02
N GLY A 229 3.52 -16.91 -12.73
CA GLY A 229 2.52 -17.75 -12.10
C GLY A 229 1.28 -17.01 -11.57
N ASP A 230 0.48 -17.71 -10.78
CA ASP A 230 -0.60 -17.10 -10.00
C ASP A 230 0.00 -16.17 -8.93
N PRO A 231 -0.20 -14.84 -9.03
CA PRO A 231 0.38 -13.88 -8.10
C PRO A 231 -0.06 -14.09 -6.65
N TRP A 232 -1.11 -14.86 -6.41
CA TRP A 232 -1.56 -15.27 -5.09
C TRP A 232 -0.86 -16.54 -4.58
N ALA A 233 -0.25 -17.33 -5.47
CA ALA A 233 0.48 -18.55 -5.11
C ALA A 233 1.85 -18.27 -4.49
N LEU A 234 2.45 -17.10 -4.76
CA LEU A 234 3.71 -16.66 -4.15
C LEU A 234 3.71 -16.78 -2.62
N ASP A 235 2.56 -16.58 -2.00
CA ASP A 235 2.40 -16.70 -0.56
C ASP A 235 2.42 -18.17 -0.07
N ARG A 236 2.42 -19.14 -0.97
CA ARG A 236 2.39 -20.58 -0.65
C ARG A 236 3.75 -21.25 -0.82
N GLU A 237 4.65 -20.66 -1.60
CA GLU A 237 5.96 -21.22 -1.89
C GLU A 237 7.08 -20.66 -1.01
N LEU A 238 6.82 -19.54 -0.32
CA LEU A 238 7.67 -18.95 0.72
C LEU A 238 7.32 -19.46 2.10
#